data_83041c13b0d028608504f669e66131c3
#
_entry.id   83041c13b0d028608504f669e66131c3
#
_cell.length_a   1.000
_cell.length_b   1.000
_cell.length_c   1.000
_cell.angle_alpha   90.00
_cell.angle_beta   90.00
_cell.angle_gamma   90.00
#
_symmetry.space_group_name_H-M   'P 1'
#
loop_
_entity.id
_entity.type
_entity.pdbx_description
1 polymer ?
#
loop_
_entity_poly.entity_id
_entity_poly.type
_entity_poly.pdbx_seq_one_letter_code
_entity_poly.pdbx_strand_id
1 'polypeptide(L)' 'MRKEFIEAKKAKTRKQAEKECYWASKIVKVEGGYMAFESWTDYETWRNQS' A
#
# COMPACT_ATOMS: atom_id res chain seq x y z
N MET A 1 -1.81 -10.20 9.11
CA MET A 1 -1.42 -9.37 7.95
C MET A 1 -2.13 -8.03 8.00
N ARG A 2 -1.38 -6.94 7.90
CA ARG A 2 -1.95 -5.60 7.88
C ARG A 2 -1.76 -4.97 6.51
N LYS A 3 -2.85 -4.59 5.88
CA LYS A 3 -2.82 -3.93 4.60
C LYS A 3 -3.93 -2.88 4.54
N GLU A 4 -3.72 -1.84 3.74
CA GLU A 4 -4.70 -0.79 3.60
C GLU A 4 -4.66 -0.24 2.18
N PHE A 5 -5.84 -0.05 1.61
CA PHE A 5 -5.96 0.58 0.29
C PHE A 5 -6.13 2.09 0.47
N ILE A 6 -5.34 2.86 -0.27
CA ILE A 6 -5.40 4.32 -0.25
C ILE A 6 -5.89 4.78 -1.60
N GLU A 7 -7.06 5.42 -1.64
CA GLU A 7 -7.62 5.93 -2.88
C GLU A 7 -6.73 7.00 -3.51
N ALA A 8 -6.69 7.03 -4.83
CA ALA A 8 -5.86 7.99 -5.56
C ALA A 8 -6.17 9.44 -5.21
N LYS A 9 -7.41 9.74 -4.86
CA LYS A 9 -7.77 11.11 -4.48
C LYS A 9 -7.25 11.49 -3.12
N LYS A 10 -6.87 10.53 -2.29
CA LYS A 10 -6.26 10.79 -0.98
C LYS A 10 -4.75 10.83 -1.07
N ALA A 11 -4.17 10.09 -2.00
CA ALA A 11 -2.74 10.04 -2.18
C ALA A 11 -2.43 10.06 -3.67
N LYS A 12 -2.10 11.23 -4.19
CA LYS A 12 -1.81 11.40 -5.61
C LYS A 12 -0.41 10.92 -5.95
N THR A 13 0.46 10.84 -4.97
CA THR A 13 1.82 10.37 -5.17
C THR A 13 2.17 9.35 -4.12
N ARG A 14 3.23 8.58 -4.37
CA ARG A 14 3.72 7.60 -3.44
C ARG A 14 4.10 8.25 -2.10
N LYS A 15 4.67 9.44 -2.16
CA LYS A 15 5.04 10.18 -0.96
C LYS A 15 3.84 10.45 -0.08
N GLN A 16 2.73 10.85 -0.70
CA GLN A 16 1.51 11.11 0.04
C GLN A 16 0.96 9.82 0.65
N ALA A 17 1.07 8.71 -0.08
CA ALA A 17 0.65 7.42 0.44
C ALA A 17 1.48 7.03 1.66
N GLU A 18 2.77 7.31 1.64
CA GLU A 18 3.64 7.04 2.77
C GLU A 18 3.25 7.86 4.00
N LYS A 19 2.80 9.08 3.80
CA LYS A 19 2.34 9.93 4.89
C LYS A 19 1.03 9.41 5.49
N GLU A 20 0.15 8.89 4.65
CA GLU A 20 -1.12 8.33 5.10
C GLU A 20 -0.90 7.03 5.88
N CYS A 21 0.06 6.23 5.43
CA CYS A 21 0.34 4.95 6.06
C CYS A 21 1.81 4.91 6.51
N TYR A 22 2.13 5.70 7.53
CA TYR A 22 3.49 5.79 8.05
C TYR A 22 3.99 4.45 8.60
N TRP A 23 3.08 3.58 8.98
CA TRP A 23 3.40 2.25 9.52
C TRP A 23 3.81 1.26 8.43
N ALA A 24 3.59 1.59 7.16
CA ALA A 24 3.82 0.66 6.06
C ALA A 24 5.30 0.51 5.72
N SER A 25 5.74 -0.73 5.56
CA SER A 25 7.09 -1.03 5.10
C SER A 25 7.15 -1.14 3.58
N LYS A 26 6.00 -1.36 2.94
CA LYS A 26 5.92 -1.51 1.50
C LYS A 26 4.66 -0.84 0.98
N ILE A 27 4.82 0.00 -0.03
CA ILE A 27 3.68 0.64 -0.69
C ILE A 27 3.82 0.38 -2.18
N VAL A 28 2.75 -0.11 -2.81
CA VAL A 28 2.76 -0.40 -4.23
C VAL A 28 1.62 0.33 -4.91
N LYS A 29 1.85 0.74 -6.15
CA LYS A 29 0.80 1.38 -6.93
C LYS A 29 -0.12 0.31 -7.51
N VAL A 30 -1.41 0.52 -7.35
CA VAL A 30 -2.42 -0.39 -7.88
C VAL A 30 -3.46 0.44 -8.62
N GLU A 31 -4.34 -0.23 -9.33
CA GLU A 31 -5.41 0.46 -10.03
C GLU A 31 -6.29 1.18 -9.02
N GLY A 32 -6.46 2.47 -9.23
CA GLY A 32 -7.30 3.29 -8.37
C GLY A 32 -6.61 3.87 -7.15
N GLY A 33 -5.31 3.60 -6.96
CA GLY A 33 -4.61 4.16 -5.80
C GLY A 33 -3.34 3.44 -5.44
N TYR A 34 -3.17 3.22 -4.14
CA TYR A 34 -1.99 2.55 -3.60
C TYR A 34 -2.40 1.53 -2.56
N MET A 35 -1.59 0.48 -2.42
CA MET A 35 -1.76 -0.49 -1.35
C MET A 35 -0.55 -0.42 -0.42
N ALA A 36 -0.83 -0.31 0.87
CA ALA A 36 0.21 -0.26 1.90
C ALA A 36 0.22 -1.57 2.69
N PHE A 37 1.41 -2.09 2.93
CA PHE A 37 1.59 -3.35 3.66
C PHE A 37 2.53 -3.13 4.83
N GLU A 38 2.23 -3.76 5.95
CA GLU A 38 3.05 -3.64 7.14
C GLU A 38 4.43 -4.26 6.97
N SER A 39 4.51 -5.35 6.21
CA SER A 39 5.78 -6.03 5.99
C SER A 39 5.87 -6.57 4.57
N TRP A 40 7.09 -6.92 4.17
CA TRP A 40 7.32 -7.55 2.87
C TRP A 40 6.60 -8.89 2.75
N THR A 41 6.51 -9.62 3.86
CA THR A 41 5.80 -10.90 3.88
C THR A 41 4.33 -10.71 3.52
N ASP A 42 3.72 -9.66 4.07
CA ASP A 42 2.33 -9.35 3.75
C ASP A 42 2.15 -9.01 2.28
N TYR A 43 3.08 -8.24 1.73
CA TYR A 43 3.05 -7.89 0.31
C TYR A 43 3.20 -9.14 -0.56
N GLU A 44 4.14 -10.01 -0.21
CA GLU A 44 4.38 -11.25 -0.96
C GLU A 44 3.15 -12.14 -0.94
N THR A 45 2.51 -12.26 0.21
CA THR A 45 1.29 -13.05 0.35
C THR A 45 0.18 -12.51 -0.54
N TRP A 46 -0.01 -11.21 -0.52
CA TRP A 46 -1.03 -10.56 -1.33
C TRP A 46 -0.74 -10.75 -2.83
N ARG A 47 0.50 -10.57 -3.21
CA ARG A 47 0.92 -10.70 -4.61
C ARG A 47 0.69 -12.12 -5.14
N ASN A 48 0.96 -13.11 -4.30
CA ASN A 48 0.85 -14.50 -4.72
C ASN A 48 -0.58 -15.02 -4.72
N GLN A 49 -1.51 -14.28 -4.17
CA GLN A 49 -2.92 -14.66 -4.17
C GLN A 49 -3.64 -14.32 -5.48
N SER A 50 -3.08 -13.49 -6.30
CA SER A 50 -3.73 -13.07 -7.54
C SER A 50 -3.31 -13.86 -8.75
#